data_f6ded7d37ee146e9841ab8ad55d708fe
#
_entry.id   f6ded7d37ee146e9841ab8ad55d708fe
#
_cell.length_a   1.000
_cell.length_b   1.000
_cell.length_c   1.000
_cell.angle_alpha   90.00
_cell.angle_beta   90.00
_cell.angle_gamma   90.00
#
_symmetry.space_group_name_H-M   'P 1'
#
loop_
_entity.id
_entity.type
_entity.pdbx_description
1 polymer ?
#
loop_
_entity_poly.entity_id
_entity_poly.type
_entity_poly.pdbx_seq_one_letter_code
_entity_poly.pdbx_strand_id
1 'polypeptide(L)'
;DTVWLSHEKGKVVCLPLTKASAILAEASIVGHDTKEFFKVLLGAGCQRLPAVKHDTAQGSFLLNPLRKSRALADLAGLESLDDPRLAMAALWAVYEQQKSAFAELPDLQQVAQTMDFPLINVLAQMEFRGIKIDASKLEKMNKSLAQEITAVQQNIYDMVGYEFNVASPVQLSEALFTKLALKPTARKNKRGSYPTGAKELAKLRSAHPVIDLIIKYRELAKLKTGYADTLPKLIAPDGRIHTTFSQSITATGRLSSSNPNMQNIPARTEQGREIKRAFIAPTGRVLVNADYAQFELRLAAALAGDQALIRVFDDPTND
;
A
#
# COMPACT_ATOMS: atom_id res chain seq x y z
N ASP A 1 -17.02 25.34 -1.83
CA ASP A 1 -15.61 24.92 -1.94
C ASP A 1 -14.86 25.91 -2.83
N THR A 2 -13.69 26.35 -2.37
CA THR A 2 -12.85 27.34 -3.07
C THR A 2 -11.43 26.80 -3.25
N VAL A 3 -10.76 27.24 -4.29
CA VAL A 3 -9.38 26.90 -4.63
C VAL A 3 -8.54 28.17 -4.70
N TRP A 4 -7.37 28.12 -4.09
CA TRP A 4 -6.39 29.16 -4.17
C TRP A 4 -5.39 28.86 -5.27
N LEU A 5 -5.22 29.78 -6.20
CA LEU A 5 -4.34 29.64 -7.36
C LEU A 5 -3.38 30.84 -7.42
N SER A 6 -2.20 30.57 -7.97
CA SER A 6 -1.21 31.60 -8.27
C SER A 6 -0.58 31.31 -9.62
N HIS A 7 -0.52 32.26 -10.52
CA HIS A 7 0.19 32.16 -11.79
C HIS A 7 1.50 32.94 -11.79
N GLU A 8 1.67 33.81 -10.80
CA GLU A 8 2.84 34.66 -10.62
C GLU A 8 3.16 34.80 -9.14
N LYS A 9 4.46 34.82 -8.79
CA LYS A 9 4.91 34.99 -7.41
C LYS A 9 4.30 36.25 -6.77
N GLY A 10 3.68 36.08 -5.62
CA GLY A 10 3.05 37.16 -4.87
C GLY A 10 1.62 37.53 -5.30
N LYS A 11 1.09 36.94 -6.37
CA LYS A 11 -0.30 37.11 -6.82
C LYS A 11 -1.09 35.86 -6.58
N VAL A 12 -2.09 35.93 -5.70
CA VAL A 12 -2.95 34.81 -5.31
C VAL A 12 -4.40 35.15 -5.58
N VAL A 13 -5.12 34.22 -6.21
CA VAL A 13 -6.54 34.34 -6.53
C VAL A 13 -7.29 33.19 -5.88
N CYS A 14 -8.42 33.52 -5.24
CA CYS A 14 -9.35 32.52 -4.71
C CYS A 14 -10.54 32.40 -5.67
N LEU A 15 -10.80 31.19 -6.15
CA LEU A 15 -11.89 30.90 -7.08
C LEU A 15 -12.79 29.79 -6.55
N PRO A 16 -14.10 29.82 -6.86
CA PRO A 16 -14.95 28.66 -6.69
C PRO A 16 -14.40 27.46 -7.44
N LEU A 17 -14.51 26.27 -6.85
CA LEU A 17 -13.98 25.02 -7.43
C LEU A 17 -14.46 24.79 -8.86
N THR A 18 -15.71 25.10 -9.16
CA THR A 18 -16.31 24.97 -10.50
C THR A 18 -15.65 25.86 -11.56
N LYS A 19 -15.21 27.06 -11.18
CA LYS A 19 -14.45 27.94 -12.10
C LYS A 19 -13.00 27.49 -12.20
N ALA A 20 -12.39 27.11 -11.08
CA ALA A 20 -11.02 26.62 -11.04
C ALA A 20 -10.85 25.36 -11.90
N SER A 21 -11.78 24.40 -11.86
CA SER A 21 -11.72 23.16 -12.62
C SER A 21 -11.65 23.38 -14.14
N ALA A 22 -12.40 24.34 -14.67
CA ALA A 22 -12.38 24.69 -16.10
C ALA A 22 -11.01 25.27 -16.52
N ILE A 23 -10.42 26.14 -15.71
CA ILE A 23 -9.11 26.73 -15.98
C ILE A 23 -8.01 25.67 -15.88
N LEU A 24 -8.10 24.80 -14.88
CA LEU A 24 -7.09 23.81 -14.59
C LEU A 24 -7.06 22.65 -15.60
N ALA A 25 -8.17 22.34 -16.26
CA ALA A 25 -8.27 21.20 -17.20
C ALA A 25 -7.20 21.23 -18.32
N GLU A 26 -6.76 22.42 -18.74
CA GLU A 26 -5.75 22.63 -19.79
C GLU A 26 -4.39 23.10 -19.21
N ALA A 27 -4.29 23.22 -17.89
CA ALA A 27 -3.10 23.76 -17.23
C ALA A 27 -2.05 22.68 -16.95
N SER A 28 -0.81 23.14 -16.79
CA SER A 28 0.26 22.40 -16.13
C SER A 28 0.54 23.06 -14.78
N ILE A 29 0.40 22.32 -13.71
CA ILE A 29 0.41 22.85 -12.35
C ILE A 29 1.66 22.48 -11.55
N VAL A 30 2.03 23.37 -10.65
CA VAL A 30 2.91 23.13 -9.51
C VAL A 30 2.05 23.07 -8.26
N GLY A 31 2.23 22.03 -7.45
CA GLY A 31 1.44 21.87 -6.24
C GLY A 31 2.19 21.13 -5.15
N HIS A 32 1.47 20.86 -4.07
CA HIS A 32 1.93 20.05 -2.96
C HIS A 32 0.87 19.02 -2.66
N ASP A 33 1.25 17.72 -2.67
CA ASP A 33 0.31 16.59 -2.52
C ASP A 33 -0.88 16.69 -3.49
N THR A 34 -0.56 16.95 -4.75
CA THR A 34 -1.54 17.23 -5.82
C THR A 34 -2.50 16.07 -6.07
N LYS A 35 -2.14 14.85 -5.68
CA LYS A 35 -3.02 13.70 -5.79
C LYS A 35 -4.33 13.88 -5.02
N GLU A 36 -4.27 14.36 -3.77
CA GLU A 36 -5.46 14.61 -2.97
C GLU A 36 -6.33 15.71 -3.59
N PHE A 37 -5.72 16.77 -4.08
CA PHE A 37 -6.42 17.81 -4.82
C PHE A 37 -7.13 17.28 -6.08
N PHE A 38 -6.50 16.37 -6.81
CA PHE A 38 -7.11 15.76 -7.99
C PHE A 38 -8.33 14.90 -7.66
N LYS A 39 -8.34 14.23 -6.52
CA LYS A 39 -9.55 13.51 -6.07
C LYS A 39 -10.70 14.48 -5.78
N VAL A 40 -10.42 15.65 -5.25
CA VAL A 40 -11.44 16.71 -5.06
C VAL A 40 -11.99 17.19 -6.40
N LEU A 41 -11.13 17.43 -7.41
CA LEU A 41 -11.56 17.80 -8.77
C LEU A 41 -12.42 16.72 -9.41
N LEU A 42 -12.04 15.45 -9.29
CA LEU A 42 -12.82 14.32 -9.80
C LEU A 42 -14.18 14.22 -9.10
N GLY A 43 -14.22 14.41 -7.78
CA GLY A 43 -15.47 14.46 -7.01
C GLY A 43 -16.40 15.61 -7.40
N ALA A 44 -15.83 16.72 -7.87
CA ALA A 44 -16.58 17.85 -8.44
C ALA A 44 -17.02 17.63 -9.92
N GLY A 45 -16.77 16.45 -10.47
CA GLY A 45 -17.16 16.10 -11.85
C GLY A 45 -16.17 16.52 -12.93
N CYS A 46 -14.95 16.89 -12.57
CA CYS A 46 -13.92 17.25 -13.54
C CYS A 46 -13.53 16.02 -14.37
N GLN A 47 -13.70 16.08 -15.68
CA GLN A 47 -13.40 14.97 -16.59
C GLN A 47 -11.92 14.89 -16.98
N ARG A 48 -11.21 16.01 -16.91
CA ARG A 48 -9.80 16.11 -17.27
C ARG A 48 -9.02 16.80 -16.15
N LEU A 49 -8.00 16.11 -15.67
CA LEU A 49 -7.11 16.63 -14.64
C LEU A 49 -5.96 17.42 -15.30
N PRO A 50 -5.44 18.46 -14.61
CA PRO A 50 -4.27 19.20 -15.07
C PRO A 50 -3.03 18.31 -15.13
N ALA A 51 -2.08 18.65 -16.00
CA ALA A 51 -0.78 18.00 -15.97
C ALA A 51 0.01 18.43 -14.73
N VAL A 52 0.72 17.52 -14.09
CA VAL A 52 1.62 17.85 -12.96
C VAL A 52 2.98 18.24 -13.52
N LYS A 53 3.30 19.53 -13.46
CA LYS A 53 4.65 20.03 -13.77
C LYS A 53 5.63 19.73 -12.63
N HIS A 54 5.17 19.88 -11.40
CA HIS A 54 5.94 19.59 -10.20
C HIS A 54 5.02 19.40 -8.99
N ASP A 55 5.30 18.37 -8.21
CA ASP A 55 4.72 18.17 -6.87
C ASP A 55 5.82 18.27 -5.83
N THR A 56 5.70 19.22 -4.90
CA THR A 56 6.78 19.48 -3.94
C THR A 56 6.92 18.41 -2.87
N ALA A 57 5.88 17.64 -2.57
CA ALA A 57 5.98 16.48 -1.68
C ALA A 57 6.73 15.34 -2.37
N GLN A 58 6.38 15.01 -3.62
CA GLN A 58 7.06 13.99 -4.41
C GLN A 58 8.48 14.44 -4.79
N GLY A 59 8.69 15.71 -5.14
CA GLY A 59 10.01 16.28 -5.38
C GLY A 59 10.94 16.16 -4.17
N SER A 60 10.40 16.41 -2.96
CA SER A 60 11.15 16.21 -1.72
C SER A 60 11.52 14.74 -1.49
N PHE A 61 10.66 13.78 -1.87
CA PHE A 61 10.96 12.36 -1.79
C PHE A 61 12.08 11.96 -2.74
N LEU A 62 12.03 12.40 -3.99
CA LEU A 62 13.03 12.08 -4.99
C LEU A 62 14.41 12.65 -4.63
N LEU A 63 14.47 13.87 -4.11
CA LEU A 63 15.71 14.50 -3.67
C LEU A 63 16.27 13.89 -2.37
N ASN A 64 15.39 13.46 -1.45
CA ASN A 64 15.79 12.82 -0.19
C ASN A 64 14.74 11.83 0.30
N PRO A 65 14.83 10.55 -0.10
CA PRO A 65 13.84 9.52 0.27
C PRO A 65 13.82 9.20 1.77
N LEU A 66 14.88 9.56 2.51
CA LEU A 66 15.00 9.31 3.96
C LEU A 66 14.43 10.45 4.82
N ARG A 67 13.98 11.54 4.21
CA ARG A 67 13.37 12.66 4.95
C ARG A 67 12.08 12.19 5.64
N LYS A 68 11.98 12.48 6.95
CA LYS A 68 10.87 12.00 7.80
C LYS A 68 9.53 12.72 7.52
N SER A 69 9.58 14.04 7.39
CA SER A 69 8.38 14.83 7.08
C SER A 69 8.52 15.53 5.73
N ARG A 70 7.44 15.51 4.98
CA ARG A 70 7.30 16.18 3.68
C ARG A 70 6.14 17.15 3.66
N ALA A 71 5.57 17.48 4.82
CA ALA A 71 4.57 18.54 4.92
C ALA A 71 5.13 19.86 4.41
N LEU A 72 4.32 20.66 3.72
CA LEU A 72 4.78 21.91 3.11
C LEU A 72 5.38 22.88 4.13
N ALA A 73 4.81 22.96 5.35
CA ALA A 73 5.35 23.75 6.44
C ALA A 73 6.79 23.33 6.78
N ASP A 74 7.02 22.02 6.97
CA ASP A 74 8.36 21.50 7.30
C ASP A 74 9.36 21.67 6.15
N LEU A 75 8.90 21.62 4.91
CA LEU A 75 9.74 21.87 3.74
C LEU A 75 10.15 23.36 3.65
N ALA A 76 9.25 24.25 4.01
CA ALA A 76 9.46 25.69 4.02
C ALA A 76 10.13 26.21 5.30
N GLY A 77 10.31 25.38 6.34
CA GLY A 77 10.87 25.78 7.64
C GLY A 77 9.92 26.64 8.44
N LEU A 78 8.60 26.41 8.33
CA LEU A 78 7.53 27.16 9.01
C LEU A 78 6.82 26.28 10.03
N GLU A 79 6.28 26.88 11.09
CA GLU A 79 5.54 26.16 12.13
C GLU A 79 4.11 25.80 11.69
N SER A 80 3.45 26.68 10.96
CA SER A 80 2.10 26.45 10.41
C SER A 80 1.90 27.15 9.05
N LEU A 81 0.82 26.77 8.34
CA LEU A 81 0.39 27.35 7.07
C LEU A 81 -1.13 27.63 7.07
N ASP A 82 -1.62 28.24 8.15
CA ASP A 82 -3.05 28.51 8.32
C ASP A 82 -3.55 29.63 7.38
N ASP A 83 -2.66 30.56 6.96
CA ASP A 83 -2.97 31.56 5.93
C ASP A 83 -2.70 30.98 4.52
N PRO A 84 -3.71 30.88 3.64
CA PRO A 84 -3.53 30.41 2.26
C PRO A 84 -2.51 31.22 1.44
N ARG A 85 -2.33 32.50 1.72
CA ARG A 85 -1.32 33.33 1.05
C ARG A 85 0.09 32.93 1.46
N LEU A 86 0.28 32.65 2.76
CA LEU A 86 1.54 32.13 3.28
C LEU A 86 1.82 30.74 2.71
N ALA A 87 0.80 29.88 2.63
CA ALA A 87 0.92 28.54 2.01
C ALA A 87 1.35 28.64 0.54
N MET A 88 0.79 29.57 -0.23
CA MET A 88 1.19 29.79 -1.63
C MET A 88 2.61 30.37 -1.74
N ALA A 89 3.02 31.26 -0.85
CA ALA A 89 4.39 31.76 -0.81
C ALA A 89 5.40 30.65 -0.46
N ALA A 90 5.06 29.81 0.52
CA ALA A 90 5.84 28.62 0.90
C ALA A 90 5.98 27.62 -0.27
N LEU A 91 4.86 27.35 -0.98
CA LEU A 91 4.88 26.49 -2.15
C LEU A 91 5.84 27.01 -3.24
N TRP A 92 5.79 28.32 -3.53
CA TRP A 92 6.71 28.96 -4.48
C TRP A 92 8.18 28.83 -4.02
N ALA A 93 8.46 29.08 -2.77
CA ALA A 93 9.83 29.03 -2.22
C ALA A 93 10.38 27.59 -2.31
N VAL A 94 9.60 26.58 -1.89
CA VAL A 94 9.99 25.18 -1.95
C VAL A 94 10.16 24.72 -3.40
N TYR A 95 9.26 25.10 -4.30
CA TYR A 95 9.38 24.77 -5.72
C TYR A 95 10.67 25.32 -6.34
N GLU A 96 11.00 26.60 -6.14
CA GLU A 96 12.23 27.18 -6.71
C GLU A 96 13.49 26.53 -6.12
N GLN A 97 13.50 26.21 -4.83
CA GLN A 97 14.58 25.47 -4.19
C GLN A 97 14.76 24.08 -4.83
N GLN A 98 13.66 23.33 -4.98
CA GLN A 98 13.70 21.99 -5.57
C GLN A 98 14.06 22.03 -7.05
N LYS A 99 13.56 23.00 -7.80
CA LYS A 99 13.91 23.21 -9.21
C LYS A 99 15.41 23.41 -9.39
N SER A 100 16.05 24.20 -8.53
CA SER A 100 17.51 24.38 -8.55
C SER A 100 18.23 23.08 -8.20
N ALA A 101 17.76 22.33 -7.19
CA ALA A 101 18.35 21.05 -6.82
C ALA A 101 18.22 19.98 -7.93
N PHE A 102 17.08 19.94 -8.64
CA PHE A 102 16.92 19.04 -9.79
C PHE A 102 17.80 19.40 -10.98
N ALA A 103 18.13 20.69 -11.18
CA ALA A 103 19.02 21.11 -12.26
C ALA A 103 20.43 20.55 -12.11
N GLU A 104 20.87 20.25 -10.86
CA GLU A 104 22.13 19.57 -10.57
C GLU A 104 22.07 18.04 -10.79
N LEU A 105 20.88 17.48 -11.00
CA LEU A 105 20.61 16.04 -11.11
C LEU A 105 19.73 15.74 -12.34
N PRO A 106 20.26 15.88 -13.56
CA PRO A 106 19.45 15.82 -14.80
C PRO A 106 18.73 14.48 -14.99
N ASP A 107 19.36 13.35 -14.65
CA ASP A 107 18.73 12.03 -14.77
C ASP A 107 17.54 11.89 -13.80
N LEU A 108 17.69 12.38 -12.57
CA LEU A 108 16.61 12.38 -11.60
C LEU A 108 15.47 13.32 -12.01
N GLN A 109 15.81 14.47 -12.59
CA GLN A 109 14.84 15.39 -13.15
C GLN A 109 14.05 14.75 -14.29
N GLN A 110 14.70 14.00 -15.17
CA GLN A 110 14.05 13.27 -16.24
C GLN A 110 13.07 12.23 -15.67
N VAL A 111 13.50 11.41 -14.71
CA VAL A 111 12.62 10.44 -14.04
C VAL A 111 11.41 11.13 -13.41
N ALA A 112 11.62 12.23 -12.68
CA ALA A 112 10.55 13.00 -12.06
C ALA A 112 9.50 13.47 -13.10
N GLN A 113 9.96 14.03 -14.21
CA GLN A 113 9.08 14.63 -15.23
C GLN A 113 8.40 13.61 -16.13
N THR A 114 9.05 12.48 -16.41
CA THR A 114 8.51 11.48 -17.35
C THR A 114 7.75 10.35 -16.66
N MET A 115 8.00 10.11 -15.36
CA MET A 115 7.42 8.99 -14.62
C MET A 115 6.68 9.45 -13.37
N ASP A 116 7.35 10.05 -12.39
CA ASP A 116 6.79 10.26 -11.05
C ASP A 116 5.67 11.29 -11.02
N PHE A 117 5.85 12.44 -11.63
CA PHE A 117 4.81 13.48 -11.65
C PHE A 117 3.59 13.08 -12.50
N PRO A 118 3.74 12.53 -13.71
CA PRO A 118 2.59 12.01 -14.47
C PRO A 118 1.83 10.89 -13.77
N LEU A 119 2.53 10.04 -13.00
CA LEU A 119 1.93 8.93 -12.25
C LEU A 119 0.92 9.42 -11.19
N ILE A 120 1.12 10.61 -10.62
CA ILE A 120 0.18 11.22 -9.66
C ILE A 120 -1.25 11.27 -10.21
N ASN A 121 -1.39 11.65 -11.46
CA ASN A 121 -2.66 11.70 -12.18
C ASN A 121 -3.33 10.33 -12.30
N VAL A 122 -2.54 9.32 -12.65
CA VAL A 122 -3.00 7.94 -12.77
C VAL A 122 -3.48 7.41 -11.42
N LEU A 123 -2.67 7.61 -10.38
CA LEU A 123 -3.00 7.14 -9.04
C LEU A 123 -4.24 7.85 -8.47
N ALA A 124 -4.39 9.16 -8.68
CA ALA A 124 -5.60 9.88 -8.28
C ALA A 124 -6.86 9.29 -8.91
N GLN A 125 -6.82 8.99 -10.21
CA GLN A 125 -7.94 8.37 -10.92
C GLN A 125 -8.20 6.93 -10.46
N MET A 126 -7.16 6.14 -10.20
CA MET A 126 -7.28 4.78 -9.66
C MET A 126 -7.94 4.79 -8.28
N GLU A 127 -7.47 5.64 -7.37
CA GLU A 127 -8.03 5.80 -6.03
C GLU A 127 -9.49 6.28 -6.08
N PHE A 128 -9.77 7.29 -6.89
CA PHE A 128 -11.12 7.82 -7.04
C PHE A 128 -12.09 6.80 -7.66
N ARG A 129 -11.64 6.04 -8.64
CA ARG A 129 -12.46 5.00 -9.30
C ARG A 129 -12.70 3.80 -8.38
N GLY A 130 -11.73 3.42 -7.57
CA GLY A 130 -11.79 2.23 -6.73
C GLY A 130 -12.00 0.92 -7.50
N ILE A 131 -12.12 -0.18 -6.76
CA ILE A 131 -12.38 -1.52 -7.32
C ILE A 131 -13.65 -2.11 -6.73
N LYS A 132 -14.54 -2.65 -7.59
CA LYS A 132 -15.80 -3.25 -7.16
C LYS A 132 -15.56 -4.57 -6.42
N ILE A 133 -16.34 -4.79 -5.36
CA ILE A 133 -16.24 -5.99 -4.54
C ILE A 133 -17.62 -6.60 -4.29
N ASP A 134 -17.67 -7.92 -4.21
CA ASP A 134 -18.86 -8.69 -3.84
C ASP A 134 -18.88 -8.95 -2.33
N ALA A 135 -19.63 -8.13 -1.61
CA ALA A 135 -19.77 -8.26 -0.16
C ALA A 135 -20.32 -9.62 0.28
N SER A 136 -21.21 -10.22 -0.53
CA SER A 136 -21.84 -11.51 -0.19
C SER A 136 -20.84 -12.67 -0.18
N LYS A 137 -19.85 -12.62 -1.08
CA LYS A 137 -18.77 -13.61 -1.10
C LYS A 137 -17.88 -13.48 0.13
N LEU A 138 -17.55 -12.24 0.52
CA LEU A 138 -16.76 -12.00 1.73
C LEU A 138 -17.49 -12.45 3.00
N GLU A 139 -18.79 -12.22 3.08
CA GLU A 139 -19.60 -12.65 4.22
C GLU A 139 -19.65 -14.19 4.33
N LYS A 140 -19.88 -14.90 3.22
CA LYS A 140 -19.83 -16.37 3.19
C LYS A 140 -18.46 -16.88 3.64
N MET A 141 -17.42 -16.30 3.10
CA MET A 141 -16.04 -16.64 3.47
C MET A 141 -15.77 -16.37 4.96
N ASN A 142 -16.25 -15.27 5.50
CA ASN A 142 -16.10 -14.93 6.92
C ASN A 142 -16.71 -16.00 7.83
N LYS A 143 -17.94 -16.47 7.49
CA LYS A 143 -18.60 -17.55 8.22
C LYS A 143 -17.80 -18.86 8.15
N SER A 144 -17.32 -19.24 6.96
CA SER A 144 -16.49 -20.43 6.76
C SER A 144 -15.18 -20.38 7.55
N LEU A 145 -14.48 -19.24 7.48
CA LEU A 145 -13.24 -19.02 8.24
C LEU A 145 -13.48 -19.10 9.75
N ALA A 146 -14.58 -18.54 10.25
CA ALA A 146 -14.92 -18.60 11.67
C ALA A 146 -15.12 -20.05 12.14
N GLN A 147 -15.85 -20.87 11.37
CA GLN A 147 -16.05 -22.29 11.67
C GLN A 147 -14.72 -23.06 11.65
N GLU A 148 -13.89 -22.85 10.64
CA GLU A 148 -12.60 -23.52 10.52
C GLU A 148 -11.65 -23.13 11.66
N ILE A 149 -11.58 -21.84 12.03
CA ILE A 149 -10.80 -21.35 13.16
C ILE A 149 -11.24 -22.02 14.45
N THR A 150 -12.54 -22.11 14.71
CA THR A 150 -13.09 -22.77 15.91
C THR A 150 -12.71 -24.26 15.95
N ALA A 151 -12.82 -24.97 14.84
CA ALA A 151 -12.43 -26.37 14.76
C ALA A 151 -10.94 -26.60 15.00
N VAL A 152 -10.09 -25.77 14.39
CA VAL A 152 -8.62 -25.84 14.60
C VAL A 152 -8.24 -25.48 16.04
N GLN A 153 -8.91 -24.49 16.62
CA GLN A 153 -8.69 -24.08 17.99
C GLN A 153 -9.06 -25.21 19.00
N GLN A 154 -10.18 -25.90 18.76
CA GLN A 154 -10.56 -27.04 19.59
C GLN A 154 -9.51 -28.14 19.50
N ASN A 155 -9.06 -28.52 18.31
CA ASN A 155 -8.00 -29.51 18.14
C ASN A 155 -6.68 -29.11 18.86
N ILE A 156 -6.35 -27.82 18.91
CA ILE A 156 -5.20 -27.33 19.68
C ILE A 156 -5.44 -27.54 21.18
N TYR A 157 -6.64 -27.24 21.70
CA TYR A 157 -6.97 -27.43 23.10
C TYR A 157 -6.93 -28.91 23.52
N ASP A 158 -7.49 -29.78 22.69
CA ASP A 158 -7.47 -31.22 22.92
C ASP A 158 -6.04 -31.77 23.02
N MET A 159 -5.13 -31.28 22.16
CA MET A 159 -3.71 -31.69 22.20
C MET A 159 -2.93 -31.08 23.37
N VAL A 160 -3.26 -29.88 23.80
CA VAL A 160 -2.56 -29.20 24.91
C VAL A 160 -3.16 -29.61 26.26
N GLY A 161 -4.45 -29.98 26.27
CA GLY A 161 -5.19 -30.43 27.46
C GLY A 161 -5.86 -29.32 28.26
N TYR A 162 -5.90 -28.08 27.74
CA TYR A 162 -6.65 -26.95 28.33
C TYR A 162 -6.91 -25.84 27.32
N GLU A 163 -7.90 -24.98 27.61
CA GLU A 163 -8.25 -23.82 26.82
C GLU A 163 -7.35 -22.62 27.16
N PHE A 164 -6.89 -21.91 26.14
CA PHE A 164 -6.09 -20.70 26.26
C PHE A 164 -6.24 -19.82 25.01
N ASN A 165 -5.81 -18.56 25.09
CA ASN A 165 -5.81 -17.69 23.92
C ASN A 165 -4.65 -18.03 22.97
N VAL A 166 -4.93 -18.80 21.90
CA VAL A 166 -3.95 -19.22 20.88
C VAL A 166 -3.32 -18.01 20.15
N ALA A 167 -4.04 -16.88 20.08
CA ALA A 167 -3.52 -15.64 19.49
C ALA A 167 -2.54 -14.90 20.44
N SER A 168 -2.53 -15.21 21.73
CA SER A 168 -1.63 -14.59 22.70
C SER A 168 -0.23 -15.23 22.64
N PRO A 169 0.84 -14.48 22.27
CA PRO A 169 2.19 -15.02 22.22
C PRO A 169 2.68 -15.55 23.59
N VAL A 170 2.22 -14.95 24.69
CA VAL A 170 2.62 -15.35 26.05
C VAL A 170 1.97 -16.68 26.42
N GLN A 171 0.65 -16.81 26.27
CA GLN A 171 -0.07 -18.04 26.61
C GLN A 171 0.35 -19.19 25.67
N LEU A 172 0.58 -18.90 24.40
CA LEU A 172 1.10 -19.89 23.47
C LEU A 172 2.51 -20.35 23.83
N SER A 173 3.38 -19.43 24.28
CA SER A 173 4.71 -19.79 24.77
C SER A 173 4.62 -20.72 26.01
N GLU A 174 3.70 -20.46 26.93
CA GLU A 174 3.45 -21.32 28.07
C GLU A 174 2.95 -22.70 27.67
N ALA A 175 1.97 -22.76 26.79
CA ALA A 175 1.42 -24.01 26.23
C ALA A 175 2.50 -24.89 25.59
N LEU A 176 3.35 -24.31 24.75
CA LEU A 176 4.36 -25.06 24.01
C LEU A 176 5.55 -25.47 24.88
N PHE A 177 6.09 -24.55 25.66
CA PHE A 177 7.38 -24.75 26.30
C PHE A 177 7.29 -25.17 27.78
N THR A 178 6.17 -24.90 28.46
CA THR A 178 5.94 -25.32 29.84
C THR A 178 5.04 -26.54 29.87
N LYS A 179 3.86 -26.51 29.21
CA LYS A 179 2.91 -27.60 29.30
C LYS A 179 3.31 -28.82 28.43
N LEU A 180 3.65 -28.59 27.18
CA LEU A 180 4.10 -29.65 26.25
C LEU A 180 5.61 -29.93 26.37
N ALA A 181 6.34 -29.17 27.18
CA ALA A 181 7.77 -29.31 27.42
C ALA A 181 8.64 -29.36 26.14
N LEU A 182 8.22 -28.68 25.09
CA LEU A 182 9.00 -28.61 23.85
C LEU A 182 10.28 -27.81 24.08
N LYS A 183 11.37 -28.21 23.41
CA LYS A 183 12.66 -27.51 23.53
C LYS A 183 12.61 -26.17 22.78
N PRO A 184 12.81 -25.03 23.46
CA PRO A 184 12.80 -23.74 22.78
C PRO A 184 13.96 -23.60 21.80
N THR A 185 13.71 -22.92 20.69
CA THR A 185 14.70 -22.67 19.61
C THR A 185 15.42 -21.34 19.77
N ALA A 186 14.99 -20.49 20.73
CA ALA A 186 15.55 -19.17 21.00
C ALA A 186 15.50 -18.82 22.47
N ARG A 187 16.22 -17.80 22.91
CA ARG A 187 16.20 -17.28 24.29
C ARG A 187 14.87 -16.54 24.56
N LYS A 188 14.52 -16.47 25.85
CA LYS A 188 13.38 -15.66 26.32
C LYS A 188 13.55 -14.19 25.93
N ASN A 189 12.46 -13.55 25.57
CA ASN A 189 12.41 -12.11 25.34
C ASN A 189 12.41 -11.33 26.65
N LYS A 190 12.44 -9.99 26.59
CA LYS A 190 12.43 -9.11 27.78
C LYS A 190 11.21 -9.31 28.70
N ARG A 191 10.12 -9.91 28.21
CA ARG A 191 8.89 -10.21 28.95
C ARG A 191 8.90 -11.62 29.56
N GLY A 192 10.02 -12.34 29.50
CA GLY A 192 10.16 -13.68 30.10
C GLY A 192 9.54 -14.83 29.29
N SER A 193 8.94 -14.58 28.11
CA SER A 193 8.36 -15.60 27.24
C SER A 193 9.29 -15.97 26.08
N TYR A 194 9.19 -17.20 25.61
CA TYR A 194 9.89 -17.60 24.39
C TYR A 194 9.16 -17.07 23.13
N PRO A 195 9.89 -16.69 22.08
CA PRO A 195 9.26 -16.21 20.86
C PRO A 195 8.54 -17.35 20.14
N THR A 196 7.30 -17.06 19.70
CA THR A 196 6.43 -17.99 18.97
C THR A 196 6.13 -17.47 17.56
N GLY A 197 7.01 -16.67 16.96
CA GLY A 197 6.87 -16.16 15.59
C GLY A 197 6.91 -17.29 14.54
N ALA A 198 6.49 -17.00 13.31
CA ALA A 198 6.42 -17.99 12.23
C ALA A 198 7.75 -18.72 11.99
N LYS A 199 8.87 -17.98 12.04
CA LYS A 199 10.23 -18.53 11.90
C LYS A 199 10.58 -19.53 13.00
N GLU A 200 10.16 -19.27 14.24
CA GLU A 200 10.45 -20.17 15.37
C GLU A 200 9.52 -21.39 15.35
N LEU A 201 8.23 -21.21 15.04
CA LEU A 201 7.30 -22.33 14.87
C LEU A 201 7.73 -23.27 13.73
N ALA A 202 8.23 -22.72 12.62
CA ALA A 202 8.72 -23.54 11.50
C ALA A 202 9.84 -24.51 11.92
N LYS A 203 10.72 -24.12 12.87
CA LYS A 203 11.77 -24.98 13.41
C LYS A 203 11.24 -26.09 14.33
N LEU A 204 10.03 -25.92 14.85
CA LEU A 204 9.39 -26.87 15.78
C LEU A 204 8.43 -27.85 15.09
N ARG A 205 8.25 -27.77 13.76
CA ARG A 205 7.28 -28.60 13.02
C ARG A 205 7.41 -30.10 13.27
N SER A 206 8.64 -30.60 13.33
CA SER A 206 8.92 -32.01 13.59
C SER A 206 8.82 -32.40 15.07
N ALA A 207 8.70 -31.43 15.98
CA ALA A 207 8.72 -31.70 17.42
C ALA A 207 7.34 -32.11 17.96
N HIS A 208 6.24 -31.57 17.40
CA HIS A 208 4.88 -31.91 17.85
C HIS A 208 3.82 -31.51 16.80
N PRO A 209 2.79 -32.34 16.54
CA PRO A 209 1.77 -32.05 15.52
C PRO A 209 0.93 -30.79 15.80
N VAL A 210 0.84 -30.33 17.06
CA VAL A 210 0.15 -29.10 17.42
C VAL A 210 0.74 -27.86 16.70
N ILE A 211 2.01 -27.92 16.30
CA ILE A 211 2.68 -26.78 15.63
C ILE A 211 2.03 -26.45 14.29
N ASP A 212 1.68 -27.47 13.48
CA ASP A 212 1.01 -27.27 12.22
C ASP A 212 -0.41 -26.70 12.40
N LEU A 213 -1.12 -27.11 13.45
CA LEU A 213 -2.42 -26.56 13.80
C LEU A 213 -2.31 -25.07 14.21
N ILE A 214 -1.28 -24.71 14.99
CA ILE A 214 -1.04 -23.32 15.40
C ILE A 214 -0.70 -22.44 14.17
N ILE A 215 0.11 -22.95 13.25
CA ILE A 215 0.43 -22.25 12.00
C ILE A 215 -0.85 -22.04 11.19
N LYS A 216 -1.65 -23.10 11.00
CA LYS A 216 -2.94 -23.02 10.30
C LYS A 216 -3.91 -22.04 10.97
N TYR A 217 -4.05 -22.11 12.30
CA TYR A 217 -4.86 -21.15 13.07
C TYR A 217 -4.47 -19.70 12.78
N ARG A 218 -3.17 -19.40 12.81
CA ARG A 218 -2.67 -18.04 12.55
C ARG A 218 -2.90 -17.57 11.12
N GLU A 219 -2.76 -18.46 10.17
CA GLU A 219 -3.05 -18.15 8.76
C GLU A 219 -4.52 -17.81 8.57
N LEU A 220 -5.43 -18.64 9.09
CA LEU A 220 -6.86 -18.40 9.05
C LEU A 220 -7.27 -17.13 9.79
N ALA A 221 -6.75 -16.93 11.00
CA ALA A 221 -7.03 -15.73 11.80
C ALA A 221 -6.55 -14.45 11.09
N LYS A 222 -5.36 -14.48 10.46
CA LYS A 222 -4.84 -13.36 9.66
C LYS A 222 -5.72 -13.05 8.45
N LEU A 223 -6.22 -14.08 7.75
CA LEU A 223 -7.13 -13.90 6.62
C LEU A 223 -8.47 -13.31 7.06
N LYS A 224 -9.02 -13.83 8.16
CA LYS A 224 -10.28 -13.36 8.72
C LYS A 224 -10.16 -11.89 9.16
N THR A 225 -9.24 -11.59 10.05
CA THR A 225 -9.10 -10.23 10.62
C THR A 225 -8.59 -9.21 9.61
N GLY A 226 -7.66 -9.60 8.74
CA GLY A 226 -7.04 -8.71 7.77
C GLY A 226 -7.92 -8.39 6.55
N TYR A 227 -8.81 -9.31 6.18
CA TYR A 227 -9.60 -9.17 4.95
C TYR A 227 -11.10 -9.42 5.15
N ALA A 228 -11.51 -10.60 5.62
CA ALA A 228 -12.94 -10.97 5.66
C ALA A 228 -13.75 -10.09 6.64
N ASP A 229 -13.18 -9.68 7.76
CA ASP A 229 -13.81 -8.75 8.72
C ASP A 229 -13.66 -7.27 8.31
N THR A 230 -12.60 -6.93 7.58
CA THR A 230 -12.19 -5.55 7.35
C THR A 230 -12.71 -5.01 6.02
N LEU A 231 -12.59 -5.77 4.92
CA LEU A 231 -12.98 -5.30 3.60
C LEU A 231 -14.47 -4.92 3.50
N PRO A 232 -15.43 -5.68 4.08
CA PRO A 232 -16.83 -5.28 4.03
C PRO A 232 -17.13 -3.91 4.64
N LYS A 233 -16.37 -3.52 5.68
CA LYS A 233 -16.52 -2.23 6.37
C LYS A 233 -15.97 -1.05 5.58
N LEU A 234 -15.11 -1.32 4.59
CA LEU A 234 -14.44 -0.34 3.75
C LEU A 234 -15.14 -0.17 2.39
N ILE A 235 -16.24 -0.86 2.17
CA ILE A 235 -17.04 -0.69 0.95
C ILE A 235 -17.74 0.66 1.02
N ALA A 236 -17.41 1.52 0.06
CA ALA A 236 -18.03 2.83 -0.07
C ALA A 236 -19.48 2.71 -0.63
N PRO A 237 -20.28 3.78 -0.57
CA PRO A 237 -21.67 3.77 -1.08
C PRO A 237 -21.83 3.38 -2.56
N ASP A 238 -20.77 3.53 -3.37
CA ASP A 238 -20.71 3.12 -4.78
C ASP A 238 -20.44 1.60 -4.97
N GLY A 239 -20.31 0.85 -3.88
CA GLY A 239 -20.02 -0.58 -3.87
C GLY A 239 -18.57 -0.93 -4.18
N ARG A 240 -17.64 0.00 -3.98
CA ARG A 240 -16.23 -0.15 -4.27
C ARG A 240 -15.35 0.04 -3.04
N ILE A 241 -14.15 -0.46 -3.13
CA ILE A 241 -13.08 -0.18 -2.18
C ILE A 241 -12.10 0.80 -2.83
N HIS A 242 -11.80 1.87 -2.10
CA HIS A 242 -10.86 2.91 -2.47
C HIS A 242 -9.63 2.80 -1.58
N THR A 243 -8.56 2.24 -2.12
CA THR A 243 -7.26 2.21 -1.42
C THR A 243 -6.51 3.52 -1.65
N THR A 244 -5.53 3.81 -0.84
CA THR A 244 -4.58 4.90 -1.04
C THR A 244 -3.24 4.35 -1.51
N PHE A 245 -2.74 4.83 -2.64
CA PHE A 245 -1.39 4.52 -3.14
C PHE A 245 -0.40 5.63 -2.76
N SER A 246 0.78 5.27 -2.31
CA SER A 246 1.85 6.22 -2.04
C SER A 246 3.11 5.89 -2.84
N GLN A 247 3.66 6.93 -3.47
CA GLN A 247 4.94 6.88 -4.19
C GLN A 247 6.13 7.19 -3.26
N SER A 248 5.88 7.69 -2.05
CA SER A 248 6.90 8.30 -1.18
C SER A 248 7.16 7.57 0.14
N ILE A 249 6.74 6.31 0.28
CA ILE A 249 6.99 5.51 1.49
C ILE A 249 8.21 4.60 1.33
N THR A 250 8.34 3.92 0.18
CA THR A 250 9.43 2.98 -0.02
C THR A 250 10.63 3.65 -0.70
N ALA A 251 11.78 3.64 -0.07
CA ALA A 251 13.01 4.22 -0.64
C ALA A 251 13.45 3.56 -1.97
N THR A 252 12.88 2.40 -2.30
CA THR A 252 13.16 1.67 -3.54
C THR A 252 12.33 2.14 -4.74
N GLY A 253 11.46 3.14 -4.58
CA GLY A 253 10.57 3.63 -5.65
C GLY A 253 9.33 2.74 -5.89
N ARG A 254 9.13 1.63 -5.15
CA ARG A 254 7.90 0.84 -5.24
C ARG A 254 6.72 1.59 -4.64
N LEU A 255 5.55 1.47 -5.24
CA LEU A 255 4.31 1.94 -4.64
C LEU A 255 3.99 1.16 -3.36
N SER A 256 3.41 1.84 -2.39
CA SER A 256 2.75 1.20 -1.25
C SER A 256 1.25 1.43 -1.33
N SER A 257 0.47 0.49 -0.76
CA SER A 257 -0.99 0.57 -0.69
C SER A 257 -1.43 0.52 0.77
N SER A 258 -2.40 1.35 1.13
CA SER A 258 -2.94 1.44 2.49
C SER A 258 -4.44 1.77 2.49
N ASN A 259 -5.13 1.49 3.56
CA ASN A 259 -6.54 1.79 3.81
C ASN A 259 -7.53 1.31 2.72
N PRO A 260 -7.56 0.00 2.36
CA PRO A 260 -6.76 -1.13 2.86
C PRO A 260 -5.48 -1.37 2.05
N ASN A 261 -4.54 -2.16 2.61
CA ASN A 261 -3.39 -2.63 1.85
C ASN A 261 -3.82 -3.73 0.86
N MET A 262 -3.91 -3.36 -0.42
CA MET A 262 -4.33 -4.25 -1.49
C MET A 262 -3.18 -5.11 -2.06
N GLN A 263 -1.93 -4.76 -1.77
CA GLN A 263 -0.75 -5.47 -2.29
C GLN A 263 -0.44 -6.77 -1.53
N ASN A 264 -0.97 -6.91 -0.31
CA ASN A 264 -0.70 -8.06 0.56
C ASN A 264 -1.81 -9.12 0.55
N ILE A 265 -2.74 -9.07 -0.41
CA ILE A 265 -3.79 -10.09 -0.56
C ILE A 265 -3.10 -11.43 -0.93
N PRO A 266 -3.24 -12.48 -0.12
CA PRO A 266 -2.59 -13.75 -0.40
C PRO A 266 -3.10 -14.34 -1.71
N ALA A 267 -2.18 -14.93 -2.50
CA ALA A 267 -2.54 -15.53 -3.78
C ALA A 267 -2.23 -17.05 -3.84
N ARG A 268 -1.43 -17.53 -2.88
CA ARG A 268 -0.91 -18.93 -2.92
C ARG A 268 -1.87 -19.94 -2.30
N THR A 269 -2.63 -19.54 -1.27
CA THR A 269 -3.61 -20.42 -0.60
C THR A 269 -4.97 -20.37 -1.30
N GLU A 270 -5.80 -21.42 -1.15
CA GLU A 270 -7.16 -21.43 -1.70
C GLU A 270 -8.02 -20.30 -1.09
N GLN A 271 -7.97 -20.13 0.23
CA GLN A 271 -8.66 -19.06 0.92
C GLN A 271 -8.22 -17.66 0.44
N GLY A 272 -6.94 -17.48 0.17
CA GLY A 272 -6.42 -16.23 -0.42
C GLY A 272 -6.95 -15.99 -1.84
N ARG A 273 -7.05 -17.05 -2.66
CA ARG A 273 -7.68 -16.97 -3.98
C ARG A 273 -9.16 -16.63 -3.90
N GLU A 274 -9.89 -17.11 -2.89
CA GLU A 274 -11.28 -16.74 -2.67
C GLU A 274 -11.44 -15.25 -2.34
N ILE A 275 -10.54 -14.65 -1.54
CA ILE A 275 -10.52 -13.20 -1.33
C ILE A 275 -10.37 -12.47 -2.67
N LYS A 276 -9.46 -12.91 -3.53
CA LYS A 276 -9.29 -12.30 -4.86
C LYS A 276 -10.54 -12.43 -5.72
N ARG A 277 -11.26 -13.56 -5.66
CA ARG A 277 -12.52 -13.79 -6.40
C ARG A 277 -13.67 -12.89 -5.93
N ALA A 278 -13.55 -12.27 -4.75
CA ALA A 278 -14.52 -11.28 -4.30
C ALA A 278 -14.38 -9.95 -5.04
N PHE A 279 -13.20 -9.63 -5.59
CA PHE A 279 -13.03 -8.47 -6.46
C PHE A 279 -13.59 -8.79 -7.84
N ILE A 280 -14.54 -7.98 -8.29
CA ILE A 280 -15.32 -8.23 -9.50
C ILE A 280 -15.29 -7.03 -10.46
N ALA A 281 -15.48 -7.31 -11.73
CA ALA A 281 -15.73 -6.26 -12.71
C ALA A 281 -17.18 -5.76 -12.62
N PRO A 282 -17.47 -4.50 -12.94
CA PRO A 282 -18.83 -4.05 -13.18
C PRO A 282 -19.49 -4.84 -14.32
N THR A 283 -20.83 -4.85 -14.33
CA THR A 283 -21.61 -5.51 -15.40
C THR A 283 -21.15 -5.04 -16.79
N GLY A 284 -20.96 -5.98 -17.70
CA GLY A 284 -20.50 -5.73 -19.07
C GLY A 284 -19.00 -5.41 -19.20
N ARG A 285 -18.21 -5.61 -18.14
CA ARG A 285 -16.75 -5.43 -18.12
C ARG A 285 -16.05 -6.68 -17.61
N VAL A 286 -14.74 -6.76 -17.84
CA VAL A 286 -13.86 -7.82 -17.33
C VAL A 286 -12.69 -7.21 -16.57
N LEU A 287 -12.13 -7.95 -15.62
CA LEU A 287 -10.83 -7.63 -15.03
C LEU A 287 -9.74 -8.21 -15.92
N VAL A 288 -8.82 -7.36 -16.32
CA VAL A 288 -7.61 -7.78 -17.05
C VAL A 288 -6.46 -7.75 -16.06
N ASN A 289 -5.76 -8.87 -15.94
CA ASN A 289 -4.54 -8.98 -15.16
C ASN A 289 -3.36 -9.14 -16.13
N ALA A 290 -2.42 -8.20 -16.08
CA ALA A 290 -1.20 -8.24 -16.88
C ALA A 290 -0.02 -7.93 -15.97
N ASP A 291 1.03 -8.75 -16.05
CA ASP A 291 2.24 -8.61 -15.25
C ASP A 291 3.47 -8.95 -16.10
N TYR A 292 4.60 -8.36 -15.79
CA TYR A 292 5.87 -8.69 -16.43
C TYR A 292 6.44 -9.98 -15.83
N ALA A 293 6.65 -10.98 -16.64
CA ALA A 293 7.27 -12.24 -16.22
C ALA A 293 8.73 -11.98 -15.78
N GLN A 294 9.02 -12.28 -14.52
CA GLN A 294 10.36 -12.23 -13.92
C GLN A 294 11.17 -10.96 -14.19
N PHE A 295 10.51 -9.80 -14.26
CA PHE A 295 11.10 -8.52 -14.66
C PHE A 295 12.39 -8.17 -13.90
N GLU A 296 12.42 -8.38 -12.58
CA GLU A 296 13.59 -8.07 -11.74
C GLU A 296 14.81 -8.92 -12.10
N LEU A 297 14.61 -10.21 -12.39
CA LEU A 297 15.70 -11.09 -12.81
C LEU A 297 16.19 -10.76 -14.22
N ARG A 298 15.28 -10.40 -15.14
CA ARG A 298 15.63 -9.94 -16.49
C ARG A 298 16.46 -8.67 -16.43
N LEU A 299 16.06 -7.70 -15.59
CA LEU A 299 16.82 -6.47 -15.37
C LEU A 299 18.19 -6.74 -14.75
N ALA A 300 18.27 -7.62 -13.75
CA ALA A 300 19.54 -8.03 -13.14
C ALA A 300 20.47 -8.68 -14.14
N ALA A 301 19.97 -9.58 -15.00
CA ALA A 301 20.74 -10.21 -16.06
C ALA A 301 21.31 -9.19 -17.05
N ALA A 302 20.48 -8.24 -17.48
CA ALA A 302 20.89 -7.17 -18.41
C ALA A 302 21.95 -6.25 -17.79
N LEU A 303 21.75 -5.79 -16.55
CA LEU A 303 22.69 -4.92 -15.85
C LEU A 303 24.02 -5.60 -15.52
N ALA A 304 23.99 -6.90 -15.18
CA ALA A 304 25.19 -7.70 -14.91
C ALA A 304 25.90 -8.14 -16.19
N GLY A 305 25.27 -8.05 -17.37
CA GLY A 305 25.77 -8.61 -18.61
C GLY A 305 25.89 -10.13 -18.58
N ASP A 306 25.09 -10.83 -17.76
CA ASP A 306 25.11 -12.29 -17.62
C ASP A 306 24.52 -12.96 -18.83
N GLN A 307 25.41 -13.41 -19.74
CA GLN A 307 25.03 -14.04 -21.00
C GLN A 307 24.26 -15.36 -20.83
N ALA A 308 24.43 -16.07 -19.71
CA ALA A 308 23.71 -17.30 -19.44
C ALA A 308 22.25 -17.00 -19.09
N LEU A 309 22.01 -16.05 -18.18
CA LEU A 309 20.66 -15.60 -17.82
C LEU A 309 19.95 -14.91 -18.98
N ILE A 310 20.66 -14.06 -19.74
CA ILE A 310 20.09 -13.38 -20.92
C ILE A 310 19.57 -14.43 -21.92
N ARG A 311 20.35 -15.46 -22.26
CA ARG A 311 19.89 -16.52 -23.16
C ARG A 311 18.68 -17.28 -22.64
N VAL A 312 18.59 -17.54 -21.32
CA VAL A 312 17.42 -18.19 -20.71
C VAL A 312 16.17 -17.33 -20.89
N PHE A 313 16.28 -15.99 -20.70
CA PHE A 313 15.14 -15.09 -20.81
C PHE A 313 14.76 -14.69 -22.25
N ASP A 314 15.68 -14.83 -23.20
CA ASP A 314 15.42 -14.59 -24.62
C ASP A 314 14.76 -15.79 -25.30
N ASP A 315 14.84 -16.97 -24.70
CA ASP A 315 14.17 -18.16 -25.19
C ASP A 315 12.69 -18.16 -24.80
N PRO A 316 11.75 -18.00 -25.75
CA PRO A 316 10.31 -17.93 -25.46
C PRO A 316 9.72 -19.25 -24.95
N THR A 317 10.49 -20.34 -24.95
CA THR A 317 10.06 -21.66 -24.40
C THR A 317 10.39 -21.81 -22.92
N ASN A 318 11.22 -20.94 -22.36
CA ASN A 318 11.55 -20.91 -20.94
C ASN A 318 10.65 -19.88 -20.22
N ASP A 319 9.63 -20.39 -19.53
CA ASP A 319 8.74 -19.61 -18.66
C ASP A 319 9.24 -19.60 -17.21
#